data_b2526eabe54b4b8ffac675eeacfea4ef
#
_entry.id   b2526eabe54b4b8ffac675eeacfea4ef
#
_cell.length_a   1.000
_cell.length_b   1.000
_cell.length_c   1.000
_cell.angle_alpha   90.00
_cell.angle_beta   90.00
_cell.angle_gamma   90.00
#
_symmetry.space_group_name_H-M   'P 1'
#
loop_
_entity.id
_entity.type
_entity.pdbx_description
1 polymer ?
#
loop_
_entity_poly.entity_id
_entity_poly.type
_entity_poly.pdbx_seq_one_letter_code
_entity_poly.pdbx_strand_id
1 'polypeptide(L)'
;EVKKPEKTEAEKAEEARKLAAAKAERERKEAEEAARKRVAGAFGKGAQMGSKGDTEGEGIQGSPTGNAPSGATSGTGGYGSFDLGGRSLGEGGLPRPVYNVQDEGRVVVTITVNPAGHVIATSINRQTNTVNPALRKAAEDAAKKARFNAVSGLNNQTGTITYYFNLK
;
A
#
# COMPACT_ATOMS: atom_id res chain seq x y z
N GLU A 1 -11.07 75.86 -16.40
CA GLU A 1 -10.83 74.41 -16.66
C GLU A 1 -9.74 73.90 -15.72
N VAL A 2 -10.14 73.15 -14.70
CA VAL A 2 -9.22 72.57 -13.75
C VAL A 2 -8.74 71.22 -14.35
N LYS A 3 -7.48 71.20 -14.86
CA LYS A 3 -6.80 70.00 -15.29
C LYS A 3 -6.64 69.07 -14.09
N LYS A 4 -7.30 67.90 -14.17
CA LYS A 4 -7.14 66.80 -13.23
C LYS A 4 -5.68 66.32 -13.29
N PRO A 5 -4.96 66.20 -12.18
CA PRO A 5 -3.56 65.76 -12.22
C PRO A 5 -3.49 64.32 -12.78
N GLU A 6 -2.71 64.14 -13.83
CA GLU A 6 -2.38 62.80 -14.33
C GLU A 6 -1.51 62.12 -13.29
N LYS A 7 -1.97 60.93 -12.88
CA LYS A 7 -1.18 60.06 -12.01
C LYS A 7 0.18 59.75 -12.65
N THR A 8 1.24 59.87 -11.89
CA THR A 8 2.60 59.57 -12.35
C THR A 8 2.74 58.07 -12.68
N GLU A 9 3.66 57.72 -13.57
CA GLU A 9 3.90 56.30 -13.94
C GLU A 9 4.26 55.44 -12.74
N ALA A 10 4.89 56.00 -11.72
CA ALA A 10 5.20 55.32 -10.47
C ALA A 10 3.93 54.95 -9.67
N GLU A 11 2.94 55.86 -9.60
CA GLU A 11 1.66 55.58 -8.92
C GLU A 11 0.83 54.54 -9.67
N LYS A 12 0.85 54.55 -10.99
CA LYS A 12 0.20 53.52 -11.82
C LYS A 12 0.85 52.14 -11.64
N ALA A 13 2.18 52.09 -11.52
CA ALA A 13 2.92 50.86 -11.28
C ALA A 13 2.66 50.30 -9.87
N GLU A 14 2.53 51.16 -8.86
CA GLU A 14 2.23 50.74 -7.49
C GLU A 14 0.79 50.21 -7.36
N GLU A 15 -0.16 50.91 -8.00
CA GLU A 15 -1.57 50.46 -8.05
C GLU A 15 -1.72 49.14 -8.78
N ALA A 16 -1.00 48.94 -9.89
CA ALA A 16 -0.97 47.67 -10.61
C ALA A 16 -0.36 46.53 -9.76
N ARG A 17 0.69 46.78 -9.00
CA ARG A 17 1.29 45.81 -8.06
C ARG A 17 0.34 45.45 -6.93
N LYS A 18 -0.36 46.41 -6.35
CA LYS A 18 -1.38 46.17 -5.31
C LYS A 18 -2.55 45.36 -5.84
N LEU A 19 -2.99 45.66 -7.07
CA LEU A 19 -4.07 44.92 -7.72
C LEU A 19 -3.66 43.48 -8.04
N ALA A 20 -2.43 43.28 -8.55
CA ALA A 20 -1.88 41.96 -8.83
C ALA A 20 -1.70 41.13 -7.54
N ALA A 21 -1.21 41.76 -6.46
CA ALA A 21 -1.09 41.08 -5.17
C ALA A 21 -2.43 40.70 -4.57
N ALA A 22 -3.43 41.56 -4.64
CA ALA A 22 -4.79 41.27 -4.18
C ALA A 22 -5.45 40.17 -4.99
N LYS A 23 -5.20 40.12 -6.30
CA LYS A 23 -5.71 39.04 -7.17
C LYS A 23 -5.05 37.70 -6.84
N ALA A 24 -3.73 37.69 -6.67
CA ALA A 24 -2.99 36.49 -6.30
C ALA A 24 -3.42 35.95 -4.90
N GLU A 25 -3.70 36.82 -3.96
CA GLU A 25 -4.18 36.45 -2.63
C GLU A 25 -5.60 35.84 -2.69
N ARG A 26 -6.50 36.39 -3.50
CA ARG A 26 -7.83 35.82 -3.74
C ARG A 26 -7.75 34.45 -4.37
N GLU A 27 -6.95 34.29 -5.43
CA GLU A 27 -6.75 33.00 -6.10
C GLU A 27 -6.17 31.95 -5.14
N ARG A 28 -5.23 32.33 -4.27
CA ARG A 28 -4.70 31.42 -3.24
C ARG A 28 -5.78 31.03 -2.23
N LYS A 29 -6.58 31.96 -1.74
CA LYS A 29 -7.68 31.66 -0.79
C LYS A 29 -8.74 30.77 -1.42
N GLU A 30 -9.13 31.03 -2.66
CA GLU A 30 -10.08 30.20 -3.41
C GLU A 30 -9.54 28.79 -3.66
N ALA A 31 -8.25 28.67 -4.02
CA ALA A 31 -7.60 27.37 -4.21
C ALA A 31 -7.50 26.57 -2.90
N GLU A 32 -7.19 27.27 -1.78
CA GLU A 32 -7.13 26.64 -0.45
C GLU A 32 -8.51 26.21 0.02
N GLU A 33 -9.54 27.02 -0.19
CA GLU A 33 -10.92 26.67 0.16
C GLU A 33 -11.44 25.53 -0.70
N ALA A 34 -11.13 25.53 -2.00
CA ALA A 34 -11.47 24.42 -2.89
C ALA A 34 -10.77 23.11 -2.49
N ALA A 35 -9.48 23.19 -2.10
CA ALA A 35 -8.73 22.06 -1.59
C ALA A 35 -9.34 21.52 -0.27
N ARG A 36 -9.70 22.42 0.66
CA ARG A 36 -10.39 22.05 1.91
C ARG A 36 -11.72 21.38 1.65
N LYS A 37 -12.53 21.90 0.73
CA LYS A 37 -13.82 21.29 0.34
C LYS A 37 -13.64 19.91 -0.31
N ARG A 38 -12.61 19.72 -1.12
CA ARG A 38 -12.28 18.40 -1.70
C ARG A 38 -11.88 17.38 -0.64
N VAL A 39 -11.04 17.79 0.30
CA VAL A 39 -10.60 16.94 1.42
C VAL A 39 -11.79 16.63 2.34
N ALA A 40 -12.58 17.61 2.71
CA ALA A 40 -13.78 17.40 3.53
C ALA A 40 -14.83 16.50 2.84
N GLY A 41 -14.99 16.63 1.51
CA GLY A 41 -15.86 15.76 0.73
C GLY A 41 -15.34 14.32 0.61
N ALA A 42 -14.04 14.13 0.56
CA ALA A 42 -13.42 12.81 0.52
C ALA A 42 -13.53 12.07 1.86
N PHE A 43 -13.40 12.79 2.99
CA PHE A 43 -13.55 12.20 4.33
C PHE A 43 -15.02 12.10 4.78
N GLY A 44 -15.90 13.00 4.32
CA GLY A 44 -17.32 12.99 4.69
C GLY A 44 -18.10 11.80 4.14
N LYS A 45 -17.75 11.30 2.96
CA LYS A 45 -18.32 10.06 2.39
C LYS A 45 -17.79 8.80 3.06
N GLY A 46 -16.55 8.82 3.55
CA GLY A 46 -15.96 7.68 4.25
C GLY A 46 -16.53 7.44 5.64
N ALA A 47 -17.02 8.47 6.31
CA ALA A 47 -17.64 8.35 7.62
C ALA A 47 -19.09 7.82 7.57
N GLN A 48 -19.78 8.00 6.43
CA GLN A 48 -21.14 7.46 6.20
C GLN A 48 -21.13 6.10 5.49
N MET A 49 -20.07 5.77 4.77
CA MET A 49 -19.77 4.41 4.38
C MET A 49 -19.09 3.74 5.57
N GLY A 50 -19.85 3.33 6.56
CA GLY A 50 -19.36 2.38 7.54
C GLY A 50 -18.68 1.24 6.79
N SER A 51 -17.66 0.64 7.37
CA SER A 51 -16.83 -0.43 6.81
C SER A 51 -17.59 -1.70 6.35
N LYS A 52 -18.81 -1.52 5.90
CA LYS A 52 -19.67 -2.48 5.22
C LYS A 52 -19.52 -2.23 3.73
N GLY A 53 -18.69 -3.01 3.07
CA GLY A 53 -18.81 -3.12 1.63
C GLY A 53 -20.10 -3.83 1.22
N ASP A 54 -20.32 -3.97 -0.07
CA ASP A 54 -21.51 -4.51 -0.73
C ASP A 54 -21.83 -5.98 -0.38
N THR A 55 -21.75 -6.39 0.87
CA THR A 55 -22.15 -7.72 1.33
C THR A 55 -23.24 -7.62 2.37
N GLU A 56 -24.37 -8.28 2.12
CA GLU A 56 -25.47 -8.49 3.06
C GLU A 56 -25.02 -9.45 4.18
N GLY A 57 -24.26 -8.92 5.14
CA GLY A 57 -23.80 -9.72 6.29
C GLY A 57 -23.30 -8.82 7.42
N GLU A 58 -23.61 -9.15 8.66
CA GLU A 58 -23.00 -8.56 9.82
C GLU A 58 -21.54 -9.05 9.93
N GLY A 59 -20.58 -8.24 9.49
CA GLY A 59 -19.17 -8.59 9.56
C GLY A 59 -18.25 -7.47 9.14
N ILE A 60 -17.03 -7.50 9.60
CA ILE A 60 -15.93 -6.64 9.14
C ILE A 60 -15.55 -7.09 7.74
N GLN A 61 -15.82 -6.25 6.74
CA GLN A 61 -15.37 -6.55 5.38
C GLN A 61 -13.86 -6.36 5.29
N GLY A 62 -13.22 -7.43 4.96
CA GLY A 62 -11.77 -7.57 5.01
C GLY A 62 -11.40 -8.46 6.18
N SER A 63 -11.05 -9.70 5.90
CA SER A 63 -10.46 -10.56 6.92
C SER A 63 -9.21 -9.88 7.44
N PRO A 64 -9.11 -9.60 8.75
CA PRO A 64 -7.85 -9.12 9.33
C PRO A 64 -6.71 -10.13 9.14
N THR A 65 -7.03 -11.33 8.70
CA THR A 65 -6.10 -12.40 8.35
C THR A 65 -5.80 -12.48 6.84
N GLY A 66 -6.33 -11.56 6.04
CA GLY A 66 -5.94 -11.40 4.64
C GLY A 66 -6.23 -12.56 3.69
N ASN A 67 -7.31 -13.28 3.89
CA ASN A 67 -7.69 -14.38 3.00
C ASN A 67 -8.78 -13.97 2.00
N ALA A 68 -8.58 -12.85 1.32
CA ALA A 68 -9.44 -12.48 0.21
C ALA A 68 -9.09 -13.32 -1.03
N PRO A 69 -10.06 -14.01 -1.66
CA PRO A 69 -9.82 -14.84 -2.84
C PRO A 69 -9.45 -14.04 -4.10
N SER A 70 -9.50 -12.75 -4.05
CA SER A 70 -9.12 -11.90 -5.18
C SER A 70 -8.46 -10.59 -4.73
N GLY A 71 -7.21 -10.39 -5.10
CA GLY A 71 -6.72 -9.09 -5.44
C GLY A 71 -5.82 -8.33 -4.48
N ALA A 72 -5.37 -8.86 -3.35
CA ALA A 72 -4.33 -8.16 -2.61
C ALA A 72 -2.95 -8.44 -3.22
N THR A 73 -2.28 -7.41 -3.68
CA THR A 73 -0.88 -7.47 -4.14
C THR A 73 0.10 -7.64 -2.99
N SER A 74 -0.34 -7.32 -1.78
CA SER A 74 0.31 -7.63 -0.51
C SER A 74 -0.74 -8.13 0.48
N GLY A 75 -0.46 -9.19 1.22
CA GLY A 75 -1.39 -9.80 2.17
C GLY A 75 -0.71 -10.15 3.48
N THR A 76 -1.44 -9.98 4.56
CA THR A 76 -1.01 -10.42 5.90
C THR A 76 -1.81 -11.64 6.29
N GLY A 77 -1.19 -12.81 6.27
CA GLY A 77 -1.71 -14.00 6.94
C GLY A 77 -1.32 -13.95 8.42
N GLY A 78 -2.09 -14.60 9.31
CA GLY A 78 -1.82 -14.56 10.76
C GLY A 78 -0.43 -15.05 11.19
N TYR A 79 0.36 -15.60 10.31
CA TYR A 79 1.73 -16.07 10.51
C TYR A 79 2.71 -15.57 9.44
N GLY A 80 2.27 -14.71 8.55
CA GLY A 80 3.12 -14.15 7.51
C GLY A 80 2.46 -13.11 6.65
N SER A 81 3.27 -12.43 5.87
CA SER A 81 2.86 -11.49 4.83
C SER A 81 3.65 -11.75 3.56
N PHE A 82 3.15 -11.30 2.43
CA PHE A 82 3.86 -11.37 1.16
C PHE A 82 3.82 -10.03 0.43
N ASP A 83 4.82 -9.81 -0.38
CA ASP A 83 4.89 -8.69 -1.32
C ASP A 83 5.38 -9.23 -2.68
N LEU A 84 4.47 -9.27 -3.63
CA LEU A 84 4.74 -9.67 -5.01
C LEU A 84 3.90 -8.78 -5.93
N GLY A 85 4.52 -7.74 -6.45
CA GLY A 85 3.88 -6.69 -7.20
C GLY A 85 2.90 -7.20 -8.28
N GLY A 86 1.63 -6.85 -8.12
CA GLY A 86 0.57 -7.19 -9.07
C GLY A 86 0.03 -8.62 -9.00
N ARG A 87 0.46 -9.44 -8.04
CA ARG A 87 -0.05 -10.80 -7.86
C ARG A 87 -0.70 -10.99 -6.50
N SER A 88 -1.72 -11.83 -6.49
CA SER A 88 -2.39 -12.30 -5.27
C SER A 88 -2.03 -13.76 -4.99
N LEU A 89 -2.23 -14.20 -3.75
CA LEU A 89 -2.16 -15.61 -3.40
C LEU A 89 -3.23 -16.40 -4.15
N GLY A 90 -2.87 -17.58 -4.62
CA GLY A 90 -3.79 -18.53 -5.18
C GLY A 90 -4.61 -19.28 -4.13
N GLU A 91 -5.32 -20.30 -4.55
CA GLU A 91 -6.07 -21.17 -3.65
C GLU A 91 -5.17 -21.77 -2.56
N GLY A 92 -5.65 -21.73 -1.32
CA GLY A 92 -4.92 -22.23 -0.15
C GLY A 92 -4.15 -21.17 0.65
N GLY A 93 -4.07 -19.93 0.15
CA GLY A 93 -3.42 -18.84 0.87
C GLY A 93 -1.91 -19.02 1.08
N LEU A 94 -1.36 -18.35 2.08
CA LEU A 94 0.04 -18.47 2.44
C LEU A 94 0.30 -19.78 3.21
N PRO A 95 1.17 -20.68 2.72
CA PRO A 95 1.48 -21.92 3.41
C PRO A 95 2.08 -21.67 4.79
N ARG A 96 1.57 -22.38 5.79
CA ARG A 96 2.06 -22.28 7.15
C ARG A 96 3.40 -22.99 7.29
N PRO A 97 4.44 -22.36 7.82
CA PRO A 97 5.69 -23.04 8.12
C PRO A 97 5.52 -24.02 9.28
N VAL A 98 6.10 -25.21 9.12
CA VAL A 98 6.11 -26.26 10.15
C VAL A 98 7.48 -26.23 10.85
N TYR A 99 7.46 -26.03 12.15
CA TYR A 99 8.67 -25.98 12.98
C TYR A 99 8.40 -26.57 14.37
N ASN A 100 9.41 -27.15 14.97
CA ASN A 100 9.35 -27.79 16.31
C ASN A 100 10.35 -27.19 17.28
N VAL A 101 10.87 -26.02 17.00
CA VAL A 101 11.81 -25.32 17.87
C VAL A 101 11.10 -24.27 18.69
N GLN A 102 11.54 -24.12 19.93
CA GLN A 102 11.07 -23.07 20.86
C GLN A 102 11.92 -21.80 20.61
N ASP A 103 11.66 -21.13 19.50
CA ASP A 103 12.35 -19.90 19.13
C ASP A 103 11.40 -18.98 18.40
N GLU A 104 11.68 -17.71 18.45
CA GLU A 104 10.88 -16.67 17.80
C GLU A 104 11.71 -15.89 16.80
N GLY A 105 11.04 -15.24 15.86
CA GLY A 105 11.72 -14.39 14.91
C GLY A 105 10.96 -14.17 13.62
N ARG A 106 11.52 -13.32 12.80
CA ARG A 106 11.02 -13.01 11.47
C ARG A 106 11.99 -13.55 10.42
N VAL A 107 11.47 -14.35 9.52
CA VAL A 107 12.22 -14.84 8.36
C VAL A 107 11.61 -14.23 7.09
N VAL A 108 12.42 -13.52 6.35
CA VAL A 108 12.05 -12.97 5.04
C VAL A 108 12.68 -13.84 3.96
N VAL A 109 11.83 -14.40 3.11
CA VAL A 109 12.25 -15.26 1.98
C VAL A 109 11.99 -14.50 0.69
N THR A 110 13.04 -14.28 -0.09
CA THR A 110 12.90 -13.80 -1.47
C THR A 110 12.50 -14.99 -2.34
N ILE A 111 11.44 -14.81 -3.10
CA ILE A 111 10.89 -15.82 -4.00
C ILE A 111 10.93 -15.35 -5.45
N THR A 112 11.06 -16.28 -6.36
CA THR A 112 10.84 -16.04 -7.79
C THR A 112 9.68 -16.91 -8.24
N VAL A 113 8.68 -16.27 -8.85
CA VAL A 113 7.43 -16.91 -9.27
C VAL A 113 7.31 -16.87 -10.79
N ASN A 114 6.98 -17.99 -11.39
CA ASN A 114 6.74 -18.05 -12.84
C ASN A 114 5.36 -17.47 -13.22
N PRO A 115 5.06 -17.25 -14.50
CA PRO A 115 3.76 -16.75 -14.96
C PRO A 115 2.57 -17.62 -14.52
N ALA A 116 2.76 -18.92 -14.37
CA ALA A 116 1.73 -19.86 -13.91
C ALA A 116 1.43 -19.77 -12.40
N GLY A 117 2.15 -18.95 -11.64
CA GLY A 117 1.95 -18.76 -10.20
C GLY A 117 2.73 -19.70 -9.29
N HIS A 118 3.67 -20.46 -9.83
CA HIS A 118 4.49 -21.39 -9.06
C HIS A 118 5.81 -20.74 -8.63
N VAL A 119 6.19 -20.94 -7.37
CA VAL A 119 7.51 -20.55 -6.88
C VAL A 119 8.55 -21.50 -7.45
N ILE A 120 9.52 -20.94 -8.20
CA ILE A 120 10.60 -21.68 -8.87
C ILE A 120 11.94 -21.51 -8.18
N ALA A 121 12.12 -20.45 -7.38
CA ALA A 121 13.33 -20.23 -6.60
C ALA A 121 12.99 -19.54 -5.28
N THR A 122 13.78 -19.86 -4.25
CA THR A 122 13.69 -19.24 -2.92
C THR A 122 15.09 -18.92 -2.41
N SER A 123 15.22 -17.82 -1.67
CA SER A 123 16.46 -17.48 -0.97
C SER A 123 16.15 -16.69 0.30
N ILE A 124 16.96 -16.84 1.34
CA ILE A 124 16.79 -16.10 2.59
C ILE A 124 17.23 -14.64 2.37
N ASN A 125 16.34 -13.71 2.68
CA ASN A 125 16.59 -12.28 2.56
C ASN A 125 17.37 -11.76 3.77
N ARG A 126 18.17 -10.70 3.57
CA ARG A 126 18.95 -10.03 4.61
C ARG A 126 18.10 -9.39 5.72
N GLN A 127 16.83 -9.14 5.46
CA GLN A 127 15.86 -8.61 6.44
C GLN A 127 15.39 -9.66 7.46
N THR A 128 15.85 -10.91 7.34
CA THR A 128 15.65 -11.96 8.33
C THR A 128 16.38 -11.61 9.61
N ASN A 129 15.66 -11.60 10.76
CA ASN A 129 16.23 -11.24 12.05
C ASN A 129 16.58 -12.45 12.93
N THR A 130 16.29 -13.68 12.51
CA THR A 130 16.66 -14.89 13.24
C THR A 130 17.85 -15.58 12.58
N VAL A 131 18.74 -16.12 13.40
CA VAL A 131 19.88 -16.94 12.96
C VAL A 131 19.57 -18.43 12.98
N ASN A 132 18.41 -18.83 13.57
CA ASN A 132 18.05 -20.23 13.73
C ASN A 132 17.83 -20.90 12.36
N PRO A 133 18.65 -21.93 12.01
CA PRO A 133 18.55 -22.58 10.72
C PRO A 133 17.26 -23.36 10.53
N ALA A 134 16.65 -23.86 11.61
CA ALA A 134 15.39 -24.60 11.55
C ALA A 134 14.22 -23.68 11.15
N LEU A 135 14.18 -22.45 11.69
CA LEU A 135 13.16 -21.46 11.29
C LEU A 135 13.34 -21.00 9.86
N ARG A 136 14.58 -20.77 9.44
CA ARG A 136 14.91 -20.39 8.06
C ARG A 136 14.49 -21.46 7.07
N LYS A 137 14.81 -22.73 7.36
CA LYS A 137 14.41 -23.86 6.54
C LYS A 137 12.89 -24.03 6.48
N ALA A 138 12.21 -23.93 7.62
CA ALA A 138 10.76 -24.01 7.67
C ALA A 138 10.08 -22.94 6.82
N ALA A 139 10.60 -21.71 6.86
CA ALA A 139 10.11 -20.60 6.04
C ALA A 139 10.35 -20.84 4.54
N GLU A 140 11.53 -21.33 4.16
CA GLU A 140 11.83 -21.67 2.77
C GLU A 140 10.95 -22.79 2.24
N ASP A 141 10.77 -23.87 3.00
CA ASP A 141 9.94 -25.00 2.62
C ASP A 141 8.46 -24.62 2.49
N ALA A 142 8.00 -23.70 3.34
CA ALA A 142 6.67 -23.12 3.20
C ALA A 142 6.58 -22.23 1.96
N ALA A 143 7.56 -21.35 1.73
CA ALA A 143 7.59 -20.46 0.57
C ALA A 143 7.58 -21.24 -0.76
N LYS A 144 8.28 -22.36 -0.87
CA LYS A 144 8.26 -23.24 -2.05
C LYS A 144 6.88 -23.81 -2.37
N LYS A 145 6.04 -23.98 -1.35
CA LYS A 145 4.67 -24.49 -1.49
C LYS A 145 3.66 -23.40 -1.83
N ALA A 146 4.05 -22.14 -1.73
CA ALA A 146 3.17 -21.01 -2.04
C ALA A 146 2.74 -21.05 -3.50
N ARG A 147 1.48 -20.69 -3.74
CA ARG A 147 0.89 -20.56 -5.06
C ARG A 147 0.32 -19.17 -5.21
N PHE A 148 0.54 -18.59 -6.36
CA PHE A 148 0.03 -17.29 -6.73
C PHE A 148 -0.89 -17.38 -7.94
N ASN A 149 -1.66 -16.35 -8.21
CA ASN A 149 -2.48 -16.29 -9.40
C ASN A 149 -1.62 -16.36 -10.67
N ALA A 150 -2.13 -17.00 -11.70
CA ALA A 150 -1.51 -16.97 -13.02
C ALA A 150 -1.68 -15.57 -13.64
N VAL A 151 -0.67 -15.12 -14.37
CA VAL A 151 -0.73 -13.88 -15.13
C VAL A 151 -0.28 -14.13 -16.57
N SER A 152 -0.84 -13.37 -17.49
CA SER A 152 -0.44 -13.39 -18.89
C SER A 152 0.90 -12.64 -19.03
N GLY A 153 1.98 -13.37 -19.11
CA GLY A 153 3.32 -12.81 -19.28
C GLY A 153 4.35 -13.91 -19.43
N LEU A 154 5.50 -13.58 -19.99
CA LEU A 154 6.59 -14.52 -20.23
C LEU A 154 7.67 -14.45 -19.14
N ASN A 155 7.64 -13.44 -18.29
CA ASN A 155 8.70 -13.16 -17.33
C ASN A 155 8.36 -13.67 -15.93
N ASN A 156 9.37 -14.21 -15.26
CA ASN A 156 9.30 -14.51 -13.85
C ASN A 156 9.28 -13.22 -13.04
N GLN A 157 8.57 -13.22 -11.92
CA GLN A 157 8.53 -12.10 -10.99
C GLN A 157 9.22 -12.45 -9.69
N THR A 158 9.93 -11.49 -9.14
CA THR A 158 10.58 -11.62 -7.83
C THR A 158 9.81 -10.83 -6.80
N GLY A 159 9.59 -11.44 -5.65
CA GLY A 159 8.93 -10.82 -4.50
C GLY A 159 9.48 -11.38 -3.19
N THR A 160 8.81 -11.07 -2.10
CA THR A 160 9.19 -11.54 -0.77
C THR A 160 8.01 -12.12 -0.02
N ILE A 161 8.28 -13.14 0.80
CA ILE A 161 7.34 -13.64 1.81
C ILE A 161 8.02 -13.47 3.16
N THR A 162 7.32 -12.87 4.10
CA THR A 162 7.77 -12.70 5.48
C THR A 162 6.97 -13.63 6.36
N TYR A 163 7.64 -14.50 7.08
CA TYR A 163 7.04 -15.37 8.09
C TYR A 163 7.39 -14.90 9.49
N TYR A 164 6.40 -14.92 10.37
CA TYR A 164 6.56 -14.62 11.80
C TYR A 164 6.46 -15.91 12.60
N PHE A 165 7.47 -16.15 13.41
CA PHE A 165 7.55 -17.30 14.30
C PHE A 165 7.43 -16.80 15.73
N ASN A 166 6.53 -17.39 16.48
CA ASN A 166 6.29 -17.05 17.88
C ASN A 166 6.61 -18.29 18.74
N LEU A 167 7.04 -18.08 19.97
CA LEU A 167 7.16 -19.11 20.97
C LEU A 167 5.79 -19.78 21.19
N LYS A 168 5.76 -21.10 21.23
CA LYS A 168 4.59 -21.91 21.56
C LYS A 168 4.56 -22.27 23.02
#